data_a18adc778c2b8ad3769c207d041d1f89
#
_entry.id   a18adc778c2b8ad3769c207d041d1f89
#
_cell.length_a   1.000
_cell.length_b   1.000
_cell.length_c   1.000
_cell.angle_alpha   90.00
_cell.angle_beta   90.00
_cell.angle_gamma   90.00
#
_symmetry.space_group_name_H-M   'P 1'
#
loop_
_entity.id
_entity.type
_entity.pdbx_description
1 polymer ?
#
loop_
_entity_poly.entity_id
_entity_poly.type
_entity_poly.pdbx_seq_one_letter_code
_entity_poly.pdbx_strand_id
1 'polypeptide(L)'
;MEMNKIFLKYMDIEGYKNFYNRVHVDFSPHLNIVAGPPKFGKSNLLNAINWILLDTDGTDNTPETIIFHGNKTRKPYDFAEVTLCYGKENNEESIIIKHRLERSGNNFWQIDTKQYDSFESFKSHLQEFKFPVLCLIKDFNKSNRNVSNHFEGLLKQVDEKQCIIEICKEIDWHKISNKKIPNCLIGIYPSENDVIKVIALIDRMGD
;
A
#
# COMPACT_ATOMS: atom_id res chain seq x y z
N MET A 1 20.34 4.86 -20.72
CA MET A 1 20.77 4.07 -19.55
C MET A 1 19.64 4.17 -18.56
N GLU A 2 18.72 3.20 -18.57
CA GLU A 2 17.66 3.14 -17.54
C GLU A 2 18.34 2.87 -16.20
N MET A 3 18.27 3.84 -15.30
CA MET A 3 18.69 3.63 -13.92
C MET A 3 17.79 2.56 -13.32
N ASN A 4 18.37 1.45 -12.92
CA ASN A 4 17.73 0.36 -12.17
C ASN A 4 17.20 0.91 -10.84
N LYS A 5 16.06 1.58 -10.89
CA LYS A 5 15.44 2.27 -9.75
C LYS A 5 14.78 1.25 -8.84
N ILE A 6 15.05 1.32 -7.54
CA ILE A 6 14.36 0.52 -6.53
C ILE A 6 12.94 1.07 -6.38
N PHE A 7 11.94 0.19 -6.30
CA PHE A 7 10.53 0.54 -6.06
C PHE A 7 9.86 -0.49 -5.15
N LEU A 8 8.70 -0.15 -4.58
CA LEU A 8 7.86 -1.08 -3.85
C LEU A 8 7.24 -2.06 -4.85
N LYS A 9 7.65 -3.33 -4.80
CA LYS A 9 7.18 -4.40 -5.71
C LYS A 9 5.84 -4.96 -5.28
N TYR A 10 5.73 -5.30 -3.99
CA TYR A 10 4.49 -5.83 -3.43
C TYR A 10 4.35 -5.53 -1.93
N MET A 11 3.14 -5.70 -1.46
CA MET A 11 2.79 -5.68 -0.04
C MET A 11 1.97 -6.93 0.30
N ASP A 12 2.32 -7.57 1.41
CA ASP A 12 1.44 -8.51 2.10
C ASP A 12 0.87 -7.84 3.35
N ILE A 13 -0.42 -8.09 3.61
CA ILE A 13 -1.13 -7.53 4.76
C ILE A 13 -2.04 -8.59 5.36
N GLU A 14 -1.99 -8.77 6.69
CA GLU A 14 -2.74 -9.79 7.41
C GLU A 14 -3.13 -9.30 8.80
N GLY A 15 -4.37 -9.56 9.21
CA GLY A 15 -4.89 -9.18 10.52
C GLY A 15 -4.96 -7.68 10.80
N TYR A 16 -4.70 -6.83 9.83
CA TYR A 16 -4.64 -5.38 9.95
C TYR A 16 -6.01 -4.75 9.65
N LYS A 17 -6.61 -4.08 10.65
CA LYS A 17 -7.91 -3.38 10.52
C LYS A 17 -8.99 -4.26 9.92
N ASN A 18 -9.35 -4.06 8.66
CA ASN A 18 -10.37 -4.84 7.96
C ASN A 18 -9.80 -5.97 7.08
N PHE A 19 -8.47 -6.11 7.01
CA PHE A 19 -7.80 -7.22 6.31
C PHE A 19 -7.63 -8.41 7.23
N TYR A 20 -8.64 -9.30 7.25
CA TYR A 20 -8.63 -10.51 8.08
C TYR A 20 -7.62 -11.54 7.59
N ASN A 21 -7.75 -11.99 6.33
CA ASN A 21 -6.83 -12.94 5.73
C ASN A 21 -5.61 -12.23 5.15
N ARG A 22 -4.55 -12.99 4.91
CA ARG A 22 -3.41 -12.49 4.14
C ARG A 22 -3.85 -12.07 2.75
N VAL A 23 -3.54 -10.85 2.40
CA VAL A 23 -3.81 -10.23 1.12
C VAL A 23 -2.47 -9.83 0.51
N HIS A 24 -2.23 -10.25 -0.72
CA HIS A 24 -1.07 -9.88 -1.51
C HIS A 24 -1.44 -8.81 -2.53
N VAL A 25 -0.64 -7.76 -2.63
CA VAL A 25 -0.86 -6.62 -3.53
C VAL A 25 0.42 -6.30 -4.27
N ASP A 26 0.42 -6.51 -5.59
CA ASP A 26 1.52 -6.10 -6.45
C ASP A 26 1.42 -4.62 -6.85
N PHE A 27 2.57 -3.97 -7.00
CA PHE A 27 2.69 -2.59 -7.45
C PHE A 27 3.59 -2.49 -8.69
N SER A 28 3.29 -1.51 -9.53
CA SER A 28 4.18 -1.08 -10.61
C SER A 28 5.16 -0.02 -10.12
N PRO A 29 6.28 0.19 -10.82
CA PRO A 29 7.29 1.19 -10.43
C PRO A 29 6.82 2.64 -10.53
N HIS A 30 5.69 2.91 -11.18
CA HIS A 30 5.21 4.25 -11.47
C HIS A 30 3.88 4.56 -10.78
N LEU A 31 2.79 4.63 -11.55
CA LEU A 31 1.48 5.00 -11.08
C LEU A 31 0.64 3.78 -10.72
N ASN A 32 0.18 3.73 -9.47
CA ASN A 32 -0.72 2.72 -8.96
C ASN A 32 -2.02 3.38 -8.51
N ILE A 33 -3.16 2.83 -8.88
CA ILE A 33 -4.47 3.34 -8.48
C ILE A 33 -5.20 2.29 -7.66
N VAL A 34 -5.60 2.69 -6.45
CA VAL A 34 -6.42 1.88 -5.55
C VAL A 34 -7.86 2.33 -5.68
N ALA A 35 -8.69 1.51 -6.29
CA ALA A 35 -10.10 1.79 -6.56
C ALA A 35 -11.03 0.81 -5.82
N GLY A 36 -12.28 1.20 -5.62
CA GLY A 36 -13.31 0.36 -5.02
C GLY A 36 -14.36 1.17 -4.28
N PRO A 37 -15.46 0.53 -3.83
CA PRO A 37 -16.52 1.20 -3.10
C PRO A 37 -16.04 1.89 -1.81
N PRO A 38 -16.75 2.91 -1.30
CA PRO A 38 -16.47 3.52 0.00
C PRO A 38 -16.47 2.47 1.12
N LYS A 39 -15.62 2.67 2.14
CA LYS A 39 -15.53 1.84 3.37
C LYS A 39 -14.95 0.41 3.20
N PHE A 40 -14.46 0.04 2.01
CA PHE A 40 -13.88 -1.29 1.78
C PHE A 40 -12.36 -1.39 1.97
N GLY A 41 -11.74 -0.45 2.68
CA GLY A 41 -10.36 -0.61 3.14
C GLY A 41 -9.28 0.00 2.25
N LYS A 42 -9.63 0.77 1.19
CA LYS A 42 -8.63 1.47 0.36
C LYS A 42 -7.67 2.32 1.17
N SER A 43 -8.23 3.17 2.03
CA SER A 43 -7.40 4.02 2.91
C SER A 43 -6.59 3.19 3.91
N ASN A 44 -7.10 2.03 4.34
CA ASN A 44 -6.36 1.13 5.22
C ASN A 44 -5.16 0.48 4.52
N LEU A 45 -5.24 0.25 3.21
CA LEU A 45 -4.10 -0.21 2.43
C LEU A 45 -2.97 0.83 2.41
N LEU A 46 -3.30 2.10 2.17
CA LEU A 46 -2.31 3.19 2.22
C LEU A 46 -1.82 3.43 3.66
N ASN A 47 -2.71 3.31 4.65
CA ASN A 47 -2.36 3.42 6.06
C ASN A 47 -1.38 2.32 6.49
N ALA A 48 -1.51 1.10 5.98
CA ALA A 48 -0.60 0.00 6.28
C ALA A 48 0.84 0.31 5.82
N ILE A 49 1.01 0.98 4.68
CA ILE A 49 2.32 1.44 4.23
C ILE A 49 2.90 2.48 5.20
N ASN A 50 2.09 3.45 5.62
CA ASN A 50 2.54 4.46 6.59
C ASN A 50 2.86 3.83 7.95
N TRP A 51 2.06 2.86 8.39
CA TRP A 51 2.24 2.17 9.65
C TRP A 51 3.61 1.47 9.73
N ILE A 52 4.06 0.81 8.69
CA ILE A 52 5.37 0.16 8.68
C ILE A 52 6.53 1.14 8.49
N LEU A 53 6.38 2.19 7.69
CA LEU A 53 7.47 3.12 7.37
C LEU A 53 7.62 4.28 8.37
N LEU A 54 6.53 4.68 9.02
CA LEU A 54 6.46 5.88 9.86
C LEU A 54 5.99 5.59 11.29
N ASP A 55 5.71 4.32 11.61
CA ASP A 55 5.08 3.88 12.86
C ASP A 55 3.80 4.66 13.19
N THR A 56 3.04 5.01 12.15
CA THR A 56 1.75 5.66 12.32
C THR A 56 0.83 5.39 11.13
N ASP A 57 -0.40 5.08 11.44
CA ASP A 57 -1.47 5.00 10.43
C ASP A 57 -2.51 6.11 10.57
N GLY A 58 -2.20 7.08 11.45
CA GLY A 58 -3.10 8.17 11.84
C GLY A 58 -4.02 7.82 12.99
N THR A 59 -3.75 6.74 13.74
CA THR A 59 -4.42 6.35 14.98
C THR A 59 -3.40 6.16 16.11
N ASP A 60 -3.85 5.71 17.28
CA ASP A 60 -3.01 5.56 18.48
C ASP A 60 -2.07 4.35 18.44
N ASN A 61 -2.06 3.58 17.33
CA ASN A 61 -1.21 2.39 17.15
C ASN A 61 -1.32 1.33 18.27
N THR A 62 -2.49 1.23 18.90
CA THR A 62 -2.74 0.18 19.89
C THR A 62 -3.22 -1.10 19.24
N PRO A 63 -3.07 -2.28 19.90
CA PRO A 63 -3.65 -3.52 19.38
C PRO A 63 -5.14 -3.39 19.04
N GLU A 64 -5.88 -2.60 19.81
CA GLU A 64 -7.31 -2.35 19.62
C GLU A 64 -7.61 -1.53 18.35
N THR A 65 -6.73 -0.65 17.93
CA THR A 65 -6.93 0.19 16.72
C THR A 65 -6.37 -0.42 15.46
N ILE A 66 -5.37 -1.29 15.58
CA ILE A 66 -4.61 -1.86 14.48
C ILE A 66 -5.08 -3.26 14.11
N ILE A 67 -5.28 -4.16 15.11
CA ILE A 67 -5.58 -5.56 14.85
C ILE A 67 -7.06 -5.74 14.52
N PHE A 68 -7.36 -6.61 13.56
CA PHE A 68 -8.74 -6.98 13.21
C PHE A 68 -9.53 -7.45 14.43
N HIS A 69 -10.64 -6.78 14.75
CA HIS A 69 -11.45 -7.04 15.96
C HIS A 69 -12.40 -8.19 15.86
N GLY A 70 -12.51 -8.80 14.69
CA GLY A 70 -13.59 -9.74 14.43
C GLY A 70 -14.86 -9.04 13.93
N ASN A 71 -15.82 -9.85 13.54
CA ASN A 71 -17.17 -9.45 13.15
C ASN A 71 -18.17 -10.56 13.52
N LYS A 72 -19.40 -10.49 13.01
CA LYS A 72 -20.46 -11.48 13.32
C LYS A 72 -20.08 -12.90 12.93
N THR A 73 -19.20 -13.09 11.95
CA THR A 73 -18.84 -14.41 11.38
C THR A 73 -17.41 -14.84 11.69
N ARG A 74 -16.56 -13.93 12.22
CA ARG A 74 -15.12 -14.16 12.41
C ARG A 74 -14.66 -13.69 13.77
N LYS A 75 -13.80 -14.51 14.38
CA LYS A 75 -13.13 -14.14 15.63
C LYS A 75 -12.12 -13.02 15.41
N PRO A 76 -11.79 -12.25 16.47
CA PRO A 76 -10.66 -11.34 16.44
C PRO A 76 -9.38 -12.07 16.02
N TYR A 77 -8.48 -11.34 15.37
CA TYR A 77 -7.14 -11.85 15.03
C TYR A 77 -6.17 -11.63 16.18
N ASP A 78 -5.11 -12.42 16.28
CA ASP A 78 -4.15 -12.32 17.39
C ASP A 78 -3.01 -11.32 17.10
N PHE A 79 -2.84 -10.95 15.84
CA PHE A 79 -1.81 -10.02 15.41
C PHE A 79 -2.25 -9.23 14.18
N ALA A 80 -1.54 -8.14 13.90
CA ALA A 80 -1.49 -7.50 12.60
C ALA A 80 -0.07 -7.58 12.04
N GLU A 81 0.07 -7.90 10.78
CA GLU A 81 1.36 -7.96 10.08
C GLU A 81 1.27 -7.29 8.72
N VAL A 82 2.24 -6.43 8.42
CA VAL A 82 2.43 -5.83 7.10
C VAL A 82 3.85 -6.11 6.65
N THR A 83 4.00 -6.58 5.42
CA THR A 83 5.29 -6.81 4.78
C THR A 83 5.36 -5.98 3.50
N LEU A 84 6.43 -5.23 3.31
CA LEU A 84 6.75 -4.51 2.07
C LEU A 84 7.98 -5.15 1.43
N CYS A 85 7.92 -5.38 0.14
CA CYS A 85 9.07 -5.84 -0.64
C CYS A 85 9.51 -4.76 -1.62
N TYR A 86 10.73 -4.31 -1.47
CA TYR A 86 11.38 -3.37 -2.38
C TYR A 86 12.41 -4.10 -3.25
N GLY A 87 12.53 -3.70 -4.49
CA GLY A 87 13.50 -4.28 -5.42
C GLY A 87 13.55 -3.53 -6.74
N LYS A 88 14.41 -3.99 -7.64
CA LYS A 88 14.49 -3.51 -9.01
C LYS A 88 13.63 -4.38 -9.91
N GLU A 89 13.19 -3.86 -11.04
CA GLU A 89 12.26 -4.53 -11.95
C GLU A 89 12.81 -5.87 -12.46
N ASN A 90 14.08 -5.90 -12.82
CA ASN A 90 14.76 -7.04 -13.43
C ASN A 90 15.80 -7.72 -12.52
N ASN A 91 15.72 -7.50 -11.19
CA ASN A 91 16.66 -8.07 -10.24
C ASN A 91 15.93 -8.93 -9.21
N GLU A 92 16.51 -10.10 -8.91
CA GLU A 92 16.03 -11.00 -7.86
C GLU A 92 16.35 -10.45 -6.46
N GLU A 93 17.34 -9.56 -6.34
CA GLU A 93 17.66 -8.90 -5.07
C GLU A 93 16.51 -8.00 -4.64
N SER A 94 15.94 -8.32 -3.50
CA SER A 94 14.85 -7.54 -2.88
C SER A 94 15.13 -7.36 -1.39
N ILE A 95 14.63 -6.26 -0.85
CA ILE A 95 14.68 -5.93 0.57
C ILE A 95 13.27 -6.10 1.11
N ILE A 96 13.13 -6.96 2.11
CA ILE A 96 11.85 -7.25 2.75
C ILE A 96 11.80 -6.51 4.08
N ILE A 97 10.79 -5.67 4.25
CA ILE A 97 10.54 -4.93 5.48
C ILE A 97 9.23 -5.44 6.06
N LYS A 98 9.22 -5.74 7.36
CA LYS A 98 8.05 -6.27 8.05
C LYS A 98 7.81 -5.51 9.36
N HIS A 99 6.54 -5.28 9.66
CA HIS A 99 6.08 -4.80 10.96
C HIS A 99 4.98 -5.72 11.47
N ARG A 100 5.10 -6.17 12.72
CA ARG A 100 4.12 -7.03 13.38
C ARG A 100 3.81 -6.50 14.78
N LEU A 101 2.53 -6.38 15.08
CA LEU A 101 1.98 -6.04 16.38
C LEU A 101 1.08 -7.20 16.84
N GLU A 102 1.35 -7.72 18.03
CA GLU A 102 0.56 -8.77 18.64
C GLU A 102 -0.47 -8.20 19.63
N ARG A 103 -1.54 -8.91 19.86
CA ARG A 103 -2.56 -8.52 20.84
C ARG A 103 -2.04 -8.48 22.28
N SER A 104 -0.96 -9.23 22.56
CA SER A 104 -0.19 -9.14 23.81
C SER A 104 0.52 -7.81 24.03
N GLY A 105 0.60 -6.96 22.99
CA GLY A 105 1.37 -5.72 22.99
C GLY A 105 2.79 -5.87 22.48
N ASN A 106 3.26 -7.10 22.17
CA ASN A 106 4.56 -7.28 21.53
C ASN A 106 4.57 -6.62 20.16
N ASN A 107 5.57 -5.81 19.92
CA ASN A 107 5.70 -5.02 18.71
C ASN A 107 7.14 -5.09 18.20
N PHE A 108 7.34 -5.47 16.94
CA PHE A 108 8.65 -5.59 16.35
C PHE A 108 8.67 -5.31 14.86
N TRP A 109 9.81 -4.83 14.41
CA TRP A 109 10.12 -4.56 13.01
C TRP A 109 11.22 -5.49 12.52
N GLN A 110 11.25 -5.75 11.24
CA GLN A 110 12.24 -6.61 10.61
C GLN A 110 12.69 -6.04 9.27
N ILE A 111 13.97 -6.11 8.97
CA ILE A 111 14.54 -5.90 7.63
C ILE A 111 15.26 -7.18 7.25
N ASP A 112 14.82 -7.83 6.21
CA ASP A 112 15.23 -9.18 5.77
C ASP A 112 15.19 -10.18 6.93
N THR A 113 16.31 -10.63 7.43
CA THR A 113 16.40 -11.56 8.56
C THR A 113 16.63 -10.89 9.90
N LYS A 114 16.92 -9.58 9.94
CA LYS A 114 17.26 -8.85 11.16
C LYS A 114 16.03 -8.22 11.80
N GLN A 115 15.77 -8.55 13.05
CA GLN A 115 14.67 -8.02 13.87
C GLN A 115 15.13 -6.84 14.73
N TYR A 116 14.20 -5.94 15.02
CA TYR A 116 14.37 -4.73 15.84
C TYR A 116 13.21 -4.63 16.83
N ASP A 117 13.55 -4.33 18.09
CA ASP A 117 12.59 -4.19 19.17
C ASP A 117 12.14 -2.72 19.38
N SER A 118 12.70 -1.78 18.62
CA SER A 118 12.28 -0.38 18.63
C SER A 118 12.24 0.21 17.22
N PHE A 119 11.29 1.12 17.03
CA PHE A 119 11.13 1.82 15.75
C PHE A 119 12.36 2.69 15.42
N GLU A 120 12.99 3.30 16.42
CA GLU A 120 14.18 4.15 16.22
C GLU A 120 15.34 3.35 15.65
N SER A 121 15.61 2.16 16.20
CA SER A 121 16.68 1.27 15.71
C SER A 121 16.36 0.76 14.30
N PHE A 122 15.11 0.39 14.02
CA PHE A 122 14.64 0.01 12.71
C PHE A 122 14.80 1.17 11.71
N LYS A 123 14.29 2.37 12.05
CA LYS A 123 14.35 3.57 11.22
C LYS A 123 15.77 3.98 10.89
N SER A 124 16.70 3.90 11.85
CA SER A 124 18.10 4.21 11.65
C SER A 124 18.72 3.30 10.58
N HIS A 125 18.45 2.01 10.63
CA HIS A 125 18.93 1.08 9.62
C HIS A 125 18.19 1.25 8.28
N LEU A 126 16.88 1.55 8.31
CA LEU A 126 16.10 1.80 7.11
C LEU A 126 16.65 2.98 6.30
N GLN A 127 17.20 4.00 6.95
CA GLN A 127 17.82 5.17 6.30
C GLN A 127 19.10 4.85 5.52
N GLU A 128 19.75 3.72 5.79
CA GLU A 128 20.92 3.25 5.02
C GLU A 128 20.50 2.81 3.60
N PHE A 129 19.24 2.41 3.44
CA PHE A 129 18.67 2.06 2.14
C PHE A 129 18.09 3.31 1.47
N LYS A 130 18.50 3.57 0.24
CA LYS A 130 17.95 4.69 -0.56
C LYS A 130 16.61 4.28 -1.19
N PHE A 131 15.58 4.11 -0.35
CA PHE A 131 14.24 3.83 -0.86
C PHE A 131 13.68 5.01 -1.66
N PRO A 132 12.86 4.73 -2.68
CA PRO A 132 12.17 5.78 -3.41
C PRO A 132 11.17 6.49 -2.50
N VAL A 133 10.97 7.77 -2.75
CA VAL A 133 9.89 8.52 -2.11
C VAL A 133 8.56 8.00 -2.67
N LEU A 134 7.74 7.39 -1.80
CA LEU A 134 6.38 7.01 -2.14
C LEU A 134 5.46 8.23 -2.03
N CYS A 135 4.71 8.49 -3.09
CA CYS A 135 3.67 9.52 -3.09
C CYS A 135 2.32 8.83 -2.80
N LEU A 136 1.83 8.93 -1.55
CA LEU A 136 0.55 8.36 -1.15
C LEU A 136 -0.52 9.46 -1.15
N ILE A 137 -1.53 9.34 -2.01
CA ILE A 137 -2.63 10.31 -2.13
C ILE A 137 -3.93 9.64 -1.74
N LYS A 138 -4.50 10.08 -0.62
CA LYS A 138 -5.81 9.64 -0.12
C LYS A 138 -6.92 10.56 -0.61
N ASP A 139 -8.11 10.00 -0.76
CA ASP A 139 -9.36 10.76 -1.04
C ASP A 139 -9.24 11.74 -2.23
N PHE A 140 -8.56 11.34 -3.28
CA PHE A 140 -8.28 12.17 -4.46
C PHE A 140 -9.52 12.93 -5.00
N ASN A 141 -10.69 12.31 -4.93
CA ASN A 141 -11.94 12.89 -5.45
C ASN A 141 -12.62 13.90 -4.52
N LYS A 142 -12.21 14.02 -3.25
CA LYS A 142 -12.87 14.93 -2.30
C LYS A 142 -12.48 16.39 -2.49
N SER A 143 -11.26 16.63 -2.94
CA SER A 143 -10.66 17.97 -2.97
C SER A 143 -10.73 18.70 -4.30
N ASN A 144 -11.10 18.04 -5.41
CA ASN A 144 -10.99 18.64 -6.75
C ASN A 144 -12.24 18.54 -7.60
N ARG A 145 -12.78 19.69 -7.99
CA ARG A 145 -13.87 19.81 -8.97
C ARG A 145 -13.40 19.50 -10.40
N ASN A 146 -12.10 19.48 -10.65
CA ASN A 146 -11.52 19.25 -11.97
C ASN A 146 -10.46 18.13 -11.90
N VAL A 147 -10.94 16.88 -11.77
CA VAL A 147 -10.13 15.67 -11.61
C VAL A 147 -9.10 15.52 -12.75
N SER A 148 -9.47 15.85 -13.99
CA SER A 148 -8.60 15.68 -15.16
C SER A 148 -7.34 16.55 -15.10
N ASN A 149 -7.46 17.83 -14.81
CA ASN A 149 -6.31 18.75 -14.79
C ASN A 149 -5.37 18.46 -13.62
N HIS A 150 -5.93 18.03 -12.48
CA HIS A 150 -5.12 17.66 -11.32
C HIS A 150 -4.38 16.35 -11.53
N PHE A 151 -5.02 15.40 -12.21
CA PHE A 151 -4.42 14.13 -12.58
C PHE A 151 -3.26 14.33 -13.58
N GLU A 152 -3.40 15.23 -14.56
CA GLU A 152 -2.32 15.60 -15.47
C GLU A 152 -1.13 16.27 -14.74
N GLY A 153 -1.41 17.09 -13.73
CA GLY A 153 -0.38 17.68 -12.87
C GLY A 153 0.39 16.63 -12.05
N LEU A 154 -0.31 15.61 -11.56
CA LEU A 154 0.30 14.48 -10.86
C LEU A 154 1.11 13.59 -11.80
N LEU A 155 0.61 13.31 -13.01
CA LEU A 155 1.34 12.51 -14.00
C LEU A 155 2.70 13.12 -14.37
N LYS A 156 2.84 14.44 -14.33
CA LYS A 156 4.14 15.12 -14.53
C LYS A 156 5.12 14.90 -13.37
N GLN A 157 4.63 14.61 -12.16
CA GLN A 157 5.46 14.31 -10.99
C GLN A 157 5.83 12.84 -10.86
N VAL A 158 5.12 11.95 -11.58
CA VAL A 158 5.30 10.49 -11.51
C VAL A 158 6.59 10.00 -12.16
N ASP A 159 7.20 10.77 -13.07
CA ASP A 159 8.40 10.33 -13.79
C ASP A 159 9.61 10.07 -12.85
N GLU A 160 9.58 10.61 -11.62
CA GLU A 160 10.66 10.42 -10.64
C GLU A 160 10.25 9.64 -9.38
N LYS A 161 8.95 9.42 -9.16
CA LYS A 161 8.42 8.84 -7.90
C LYS A 161 7.41 7.74 -8.19
N GLN A 162 7.39 6.74 -7.33
CA GLN A 162 6.30 5.77 -7.31
C GLN A 162 5.08 6.39 -6.62
N CYS A 163 3.94 6.44 -7.29
CA CYS A 163 2.70 7.01 -6.77
C CYS A 163 1.65 5.94 -6.53
N ILE A 164 0.96 6.02 -5.39
CA ILE A 164 -0.20 5.19 -5.04
C ILE A 164 -1.35 6.13 -4.69
N ILE A 165 -2.42 6.09 -5.48
CA ILE A 165 -3.55 7.03 -5.40
C ILE A 165 -4.82 6.28 -5.03
N GLU A 166 -5.48 6.70 -3.97
CA GLU A 166 -6.80 6.21 -3.58
C GLU A 166 -7.91 6.99 -4.31
N ILE A 167 -8.82 6.25 -4.97
CA ILE A 167 -9.95 6.81 -5.68
C ILE A 167 -11.25 6.22 -5.11
N CYS A 168 -12.14 7.10 -4.62
CA CYS A 168 -13.39 6.70 -3.97
C CYS A 168 -14.60 6.62 -4.89
N LYS A 169 -14.52 7.06 -6.15
CA LYS A 169 -15.60 7.04 -7.12
C LYS A 169 -15.20 6.23 -8.35
N GLU A 170 -16.17 5.63 -9.00
CA GLU A 170 -15.97 5.12 -10.35
C GLU A 170 -15.48 6.25 -11.23
N ILE A 171 -14.30 6.06 -11.79
CA ILE A 171 -13.75 6.97 -12.78
C ILE A 171 -14.12 6.40 -14.14
N ASP A 172 -14.76 7.24 -14.95
CA ASP A 172 -14.92 6.96 -16.37
C ASP A 172 -13.55 7.09 -17.04
N TRP A 173 -12.83 5.99 -17.11
CA TRP A 173 -11.47 5.90 -17.70
C TRP A 173 -11.43 6.39 -19.14
N HIS A 174 -12.55 6.31 -19.87
CA HIS A 174 -12.66 6.82 -21.25
C HIS A 174 -12.61 8.34 -21.32
N LYS A 175 -12.90 9.03 -20.20
CA LYS A 175 -12.81 10.51 -20.11
C LYS A 175 -11.47 11.01 -19.60
N ILE A 176 -10.67 10.16 -18.96
CA ILE A 176 -9.30 10.48 -18.59
C ILE A 176 -8.43 10.18 -19.81
N SER A 177 -8.52 11.09 -20.78
CA SER A 177 -7.79 11.18 -22.03
C SER A 177 -6.77 10.07 -22.41
N ASN A 178 -6.77 9.78 -23.67
CA ASN A 178 -5.92 8.98 -24.55
C ASN A 178 -4.39 8.93 -24.30
N LYS A 179 -3.84 9.30 -23.14
CA LYS A 179 -2.39 9.49 -23.07
C LYS A 179 -1.61 8.77 -21.96
N LYS A 180 -2.18 8.36 -20.84
CA LYS A 180 -1.47 7.51 -19.86
C LYS A 180 -2.47 6.71 -19.02
N ILE A 181 -2.59 5.45 -19.30
CA ILE A 181 -3.28 4.47 -18.46
C ILE A 181 -2.40 4.24 -17.22
N PRO A 182 -2.98 4.06 -16.01
CA PRO A 182 -2.19 3.70 -14.84
C PRO A 182 -1.46 2.38 -15.06
N ASN A 183 -0.21 2.32 -14.68
CA ASN A 183 0.62 1.11 -14.82
C ASN A 183 0.12 -0.04 -13.94
N CYS A 184 -0.65 0.26 -12.89
CA CYS A 184 -1.30 -0.74 -12.05
C CYS A 184 -2.65 -0.24 -11.53
N LEU A 185 -3.68 -1.05 -11.68
CA LEU A 185 -5.01 -0.85 -11.10
C LEU A 185 -5.26 -1.89 -10.01
N ILE A 186 -5.39 -1.43 -8.77
CA ILE A 186 -5.67 -2.27 -7.60
C ILE A 186 -7.14 -2.10 -7.24
N GLY A 187 -7.94 -3.13 -7.48
CA GLY A 187 -9.35 -3.16 -7.11
C GLY A 187 -9.56 -3.76 -5.73
N ILE A 188 -10.29 -3.08 -4.86
CA ILE A 188 -10.69 -3.58 -3.55
C ILE A 188 -12.21 -3.73 -3.53
N TYR A 189 -12.70 -4.96 -3.43
CA TYR A 189 -14.11 -5.30 -3.51
C TYR A 189 -14.56 -6.18 -2.35
N PRO A 190 -15.84 -6.09 -1.93
CA PRO A 190 -16.43 -7.09 -1.04
C PRO A 190 -16.51 -8.43 -1.77
N SER A 191 -16.17 -9.53 -1.10
CA SER A 191 -16.48 -10.87 -1.57
C SER A 191 -17.74 -11.39 -0.86
N GLU A 192 -18.31 -12.49 -1.38
CA GLU A 192 -19.55 -13.11 -0.87
C GLU A 192 -19.53 -13.49 0.62
N ASN A 193 -18.38 -13.54 1.25
CA ASN A 193 -18.20 -13.90 2.67
C ASN A 193 -17.60 -12.76 3.51
N ASP A 194 -17.87 -11.50 3.22
CA ASP A 194 -17.26 -10.35 3.91
C ASP A 194 -15.70 -10.33 3.83
N VAL A 195 -15.14 -11.09 2.90
CA VAL A 195 -13.69 -11.08 2.62
C VAL A 195 -13.39 -9.94 1.65
N ILE A 196 -12.42 -9.11 1.99
CA ILE A 196 -11.91 -8.14 1.05
C ILE A 196 -11.13 -8.88 -0.03
N LYS A 197 -11.56 -8.74 -1.26
CA LYS A 197 -10.84 -9.24 -2.43
C LYS A 197 -10.03 -8.09 -3.02
N VAL A 198 -8.71 -8.27 -3.08
CA VAL A 198 -7.82 -7.33 -3.77
C VAL A 198 -7.37 -7.98 -5.07
N ILE A 199 -7.50 -7.24 -6.15
CA ILE A 199 -7.03 -7.63 -7.48
C ILE A 199 -6.11 -6.53 -7.96
N ALA A 200 -4.86 -6.85 -8.21
CA ALA A 200 -3.91 -5.97 -8.89
C ALA A 200 -3.84 -6.38 -10.37
N LEU A 201 -4.09 -5.42 -11.24
CA LEU A 201 -3.88 -5.56 -12.68
C LEU A 201 -2.70 -4.67 -13.05
N ILE A 202 -1.58 -5.28 -13.36
CA ILE A 202 -0.40 -4.58 -13.84
C ILE A 202 -0.47 -4.59 -15.36
N ASP A 203 -0.56 -3.41 -15.94
CA ASP A 203 -0.43 -3.26 -17.40
C ASP A 203 1.07 -3.32 -17.73
N ARG A 204 1.48 -4.45 -18.26
CA ARG A 204 2.81 -4.59 -18.86
C ARG A 204 2.76 -3.94 -20.23
N MET A 205 2.75 -2.62 -20.26
CA MET A 205 2.82 -1.89 -21.51
C MET A 205 4.19 -2.09 -22.14
N GLY A 206 4.18 -2.80 -23.24
CA GLY A 206 5.05 -2.62 -24.38
C GLY A 206 6.28 -3.50 -24.42
N ASP A 207 6.14 -4.53 -25.16
CA ASP A 207 7.16 -4.92 -26.14
C ASP A 207 6.83 -4.26 -27.50
#